data_3e9dc3b240aec61690e1e9bd83f406fe
#
_entry.id   3e9dc3b240aec61690e1e9bd83f406fe
#
_cell.length_a   1.000
_cell.length_b   1.000
_cell.length_c   1.000
_cell.angle_alpha   90.00
_cell.angle_beta   90.00
_cell.angle_gamma   90.00
#
_symmetry.space_group_name_H-M   'P 1'
#
loop_
_entity.id
_entity.type
_entity.pdbx_description
1 polymer ?
#
loop_
_entity_poly.entity_id
_entity_poly.type
_entity_poly.pdbx_seq_one_letter_code
_entity_poly.pdbx_strand_id
1 'polypeptide(L)'
;KLYVSNSGGLDWEGIGVDRTVSVIDIPSFTEIKKIEVGPNPGDIQAGPDGSVYVATHGENIEAGDYHFVQIDGHTDQVVRTFDEKVLSFTIHDNMAYLYNYDYRTQDSQIKVFNLKAGKTERENFITDGTTIRTPYSISVNPYSGNVYITDAYDYKVKGDVLCFSPQGQLIFKLPNVGINSNTVLFRNKASQGNPDEN
;
A
#
# COMPACT_ATOMS: atom_id res chain seq x y z
N LYS A 1 10.25 -17.54 -1.57
CA LYS A 1 9.36 -17.47 -0.41
C LYS A 1 8.13 -16.64 -0.76
N LEU A 2 7.00 -16.92 -0.10
CA LEU A 2 5.79 -16.10 -0.10
C LEU A 2 5.59 -15.56 1.32
N TYR A 3 5.26 -14.28 1.44
CA TYR A 3 4.94 -13.63 2.71
C TYR A 3 3.46 -13.28 2.72
N VAL A 4 2.77 -13.63 3.80
CA VAL A 4 1.33 -13.43 3.96
C VAL A 4 1.07 -12.73 5.28
N SER A 5 0.45 -11.54 5.23
CA SER A 5 0.01 -10.84 6.43
C SER A 5 -1.22 -11.50 7.03
N ASN A 6 -1.22 -11.69 8.34
CA ASN A 6 -2.33 -12.29 9.10
C ASN A 6 -3.01 -11.18 9.90
N SER A 7 -4.06 -10.56 9.34
CA SER A 7 -4.66 -9.38 9.97
C SER A 7 -5.60 -9.71 11.15
N GLY A 8 -6.20 -10.88 11.15
CA GLY A 8 -7.28 -11.17 12.10
C GLY A 8 -8.57 -10.38 11.85
N GLY A 9 -8.56 -9.47 10.87
CA GLY A 9 -9.71 -8.66 10.48
C GLY A 9 -10.13 -7.62 11.53
N LEU A 10 -11.43 -7.40 11.66
CA LEU A 10 -12.03 -6.59 12.73
C LEU A 10 -12.39 -7.51 13.88
N ASP A 11 -11.96 -7.17 15.09
CA ASP A 11 -12.22 -7.95 16.30
C ASP A 11 -13.69 -7.84 16.76
N TRP A 12 -14.61 -8.34 15.93
CA TRP A 12 -16.06 -8.30 16.23
C TRP A 12 -16.47 -9.19 17.39
N GLU A 13 -15.68 -10.23 17.70
CA GLU A 13 -16.00 -11.23 18.71
C GLU A 13 -15.11 -11.12 19.96
N GLY A 14 -14.24 -10.14 20.05
CA GLY A 14 -13.31 -9.98 21.17
C GLY A 14 -12.22 -11.06 21.22
N ILE A 15 -11.90 -11.67 20.05
CA ILE A 15 -10.87 -12.71 19.94
C ILE A 15 -9.48 -12.08 19.89
N GLY A 16 -9.39 -10.81 19.54
CA GLY A 16 -8.16 -10.09 19.26
C GLY A 16 -7.72 -10.19 17.80
N VAL A 17 -6.79 -9.35 17.42
CA VAL A 17 -6.21 -9.32 16.07
C VAL A 17 -4.93 -10.16 16.01
N ASP A 18 -4.62 -10.72 14.83
CA ASP A 18 -3.33 -11.39 14.61
C ASP A 18 -2.22 -10.34 14.54
N ARG A 19 -0.98 -10.76 14.72
CA ARG A 19 0.20 -9.88 14.84
C ARG A 19 1.34 -10.33 13.94
N THR A 20 1.09 -11.29 13.05
CA THR A 20 2.16 -12.01 12.38
C THR A 20 2.12 -11.91 10.86
N VAL A 21 3.28 -12.14 10.26
CA VAL A 21 3.44 -12.46 8.85
C VAL A 21 3.90 -13.90 8.73
N SER A 22 3.17 -14.72 7.99
CA SER A 22 3.56 -16.09 7.66
C SER A 22 4.57 -16.11 6.52
N VAL A 23 5.63 -16.88 6.65
CA VAL A 23 6.61 -17.17 5.60
C VAL A 23 6.38 -18.57 5.09
N ILE A 24 6.07 -18.68 3.80
CA ILE A 24 5.76 -19.94 3.13
C ILE A 24 6.89 -20.26 2.15
N ASP A 25 7.43 -21.47 2.25
CA ASP A 25 8.32 -22.03 1.24
C ASP A 25 7.52 -22.44 0.01
N ILE A 26 7.79 -21.81 -1.15
CA ILE A 26 7.01 -22.06 -2.37
C ILE A 26 7.15 -23.49 -2.90
N PRO A 27 8.35 -24.10 -2.95
CA PRO A 27 8.51 -25.48 -3.44
C PRO A 27 7.74 -26.52 -2.64
N SER A 28 7.79 -26.46 -1.32
CA SER A 28 7.09 -27.40 -0.43
C SER A 28 5.66 -26.98 -0.10
N PHE A 29 5.33 -25.71 -0.35
CA PHE A 29 4.08 -25.06 0.02
C PHE A 29 3.73 -25.21 1.51
N THR A 30 4.76 -25.09 2.36
CA THR A 30 4.64 -25.19 3.81
C THR A 30 5.00 -23.89 4.50
N GLU A 31 4.32 -23.56 5.60
CA GLU A 31 4.72 -22.46 6.46
C GLU A 31 6.00 -22.85 7.20
N ILE A 32 7.06 -22.07 7.01
CA ILE A 32 8.38 -22.32 7.60
C ILE A 32 8.67 -21.39 8.77
N LYS A 33 7.95 -20.25 8.88
CA LYS A 33 8.14 -19.27 9.94
C LYS A 33 6.93 -18.36 10.10
N LYS A 34 6.70 -17.88 11.31
CA LYS A 34 5.88 -16.68 11.61
C LYS A 34 6.76 -15.58 12.15
N ILE A 35 6.55 -14.36 11.67
CA ILE A 35 7.30 -13.16 12.07
C ILE A 35 6.32 -12.25 12.79
N GLU A 36 6.61 -11.91 14.06
CA GLU A 36 5.85 -10.91 14.81
C GLU A 36 6.17 -9.51 14.26
N VAL A 37 5.17 -8.80 13.76
CA VAL A 37 5.32 -7.47 13.14
C VAL A 37 4.51 -6.38 13.85
N GLY A 38 3.68 -6.75 14.80
CA GLY A 38 2.74 -5.85 15.47
C GLY A 38 1.28 -6.12 15.06
N PRO A 39 0.32 -5.51 15.78
CA PRO A 39 -1.08 -5.86 15.68
C PRO A 39 -1.69 -5.50 14.32
N ASN A 40 -2.52 -6.43 13.82
CA ASN A 40 -3.34 -6.27 12.64
C ASN A 40 -2.53 -5.89 11.37
N PRO A 41 -1.58 -6.72 10.93
CA PRO A 41 -0.84 -6.45 9.71
C PRO A 41 -1.76 -6.55 8.49
N GLY A 42 -1.75 -5.49 7.68
CA GLY A 42 -2.55 -5.36 6.46
C GLY A 42 -1.71 -5.49 5.19
N ASP A 43 -1.54 -4.38 4.48
CA ASP A 43 -0.81 -4.36 3.21
C ASP A 43 0.64 -4.80 3.38
N ILE A 44 1.10 -5.61 2.42
CA ILE A 44 2.44 -6.17 2.38
C ILE A 44 3.01 -6.11 0.96
N GLN A 45 4.23 -5.63 0.79
CA GLN A 45 4.90 -5.56 -0.50
C GLN A 45 6.41 -5.83 -0.37
N ALA A 46 6.98 -6.46 -1.40
CA ALA A 46 8.42 -6.60 -1.53
C ALA A 46 9.05 -5.27 -1.97
N GLY A 47 10.14 -4.89 -1.34
CA GLY A 47 10.97 -3.78 -1.74
C GLY A 47 12.06 -4.18 -2.74
N PRO A 48 12.72 -3.20 -3.39
CA PRO A 48 13.76 -3.47 -4.41
C PRO A 48 15.05 -4.06 -3.83
N ASP A 49 15.26 -3.92 -2.53
CA ASP A 49 16.45 -4.39 -1.79
C ASP A 49 16.30 -5.82 -1.23
N GLY A 50 15.19 -6.50 -1.56
CA GLY A 50 14.87 -7.82 -1.01
C GLY A 50 14.24 -7.78 0.38
N SER A 51 14.00 -6.59 0.93
CA SER A 51 13.17 -6.42 2.12
C SER A 51 11.68 -6.61 1.81
N VAL A 52 10.90 -6.90 2.84
CA VAL A 52 9.44 -6.92 2.79
C VAL A 52 8.92 -5.84 3.73
N TYR A 53 8.01 -5.03 3.22
CA TYR A 53 7.41 -3.93 3.98
C TYR A 53 5.96 -4.26 4.32
N VAL A 54 5.53 -3.91 5.52
CA VAL A 54 4.20 -4.24 6.07
C VAL A 54 3.62 -3.01 6.76
N ALA A 55 2.36 -2.70 6.47
CA ALA A 55 1.57 -1.77 7.27
C ALA A 55 0.85 -2.54 8.38
N THR A 56 0.88 -2.07 9.62
CA THR A 56 0.10 -2.62 10.74
C THR A 56 -0.92 -1.60 11.22
N HIS A 57 -2.14 -2.02 11.52
CA HIS A 57 -3.27 -1.13 11.77
C HIS A 57 -3.63 -0.98 13.26
N GLY A 58 -2.80 -1.54 14.18
CA GLY A 58 -3.02 -1.46 15.62
C GLY A 58 -4.12 -2.40 16.12
N GLU A 59 -4.33 -2.40 17.42
CA GLU A 59 -5.42 -3.17 18.07
C GLU A 59 -6.80 -2.62 17.68
N ASN A 60 -6.87 -1.31 17.44
CA ASN A 60 -8.09 -0.63 17.06
C ASN A 60 -7.78 0.34 15.90
N ILE A 61 -8.34 0.06 14.73
CA ILE A 61 -8.15 0.89 13.54
C ILE A 61 -8.58 2.34 13.74
N GLU A 62 -9.59 2.59 14.56
CA GLU A 62 -10.06 3.94 14.88
C GLU A 62 -9.10 4.71 15.80
N ALA A 63 -8.23 4.02 16.54
CA ALA A 63 -7.22 4.67 17.35
C ALA A 63 -6.08 5.26 16.53
N GLY A 64 -5.90 4.81 15.28
CA GLY A 64 -4.87 5.29 14.37
C GLY A 64 -3.46 4.91 14.82
N ASP A 65 -3.31 3.77 15.51
CA ASP A 65 -2.04 3.21 15.95
C ASP A 65 -1.40 2.38 14.82
N TYR A 66 -1.11 3.07 13.70
CA TYR A 66 -0.56 2.47 12.51
C TYR A 66 0.96 2.57 12.50
N HIS A 67 1.62 1.51 12.02
CA HIS A 67 3.07 1.48 11.85
C HIS A 67 3.46 0.98 10.47
N PHE A 68 4.70 1.28 10.09
CA PHE A 68 5.34 0.79 8.89
C PHE A 68 6.55 -0.04 9.28
N VAL A 69 6.58 -1.31 8.88
CA VAL A 69 7.56 -2.30 9.35
C VAL A 69 8.37 -2.82 8.18
N GLN A 70 9.68 -2.95 8.37
CA GLN A 70 10.60 -3.57 7.42
C GLN A 70 11.07 -4.93 7.95
N ILE A 71 10.93 -5.95 7.13
CA ILE A 71 11.43 -7.32 7.33
C ILE A 71 12.59 -7.53 6.35
N ASP A 72 13.70 -8.08 6.83
CA ASP A 72 14.77 -8.59 5.96
C ASP A 72 14.33 -9.94 5.35
N GLY A 73 14.20 -9.98 4.02
CA GLY A 73 13.75 -11.17 3.29
C GLY A 73 14.76 -12.32 3.26
N HIS A 74 16.01 -12.11 3.68
CA HIS A 74 17.02 -13.17 3.79
C HIS A 74 16.94 -13.87 5.16
N THR A 75 16.84 -13.09 6.23
CA THR A 75 16.85 -13.59 7.61
C THR A 75 15.46 -13.85 8.18
N ASP A 76 14.41 -13.34 7.52
CA ASP A 76 13.02 -13.38 7.98
C ASP A 76 12.88 -12.75 9.39
N GLN A 77 13.48 -11.58 9.59
CA GLN A 77 13.42 -10.86 10.85
C GLN A 77 13.00 -9.42 10.63
N VAL A 78 12.24 -8.86 11.55
CA VAL A 78 11.99 -7.42 11.60
C VAL A 78 13.32 -6.71 11.87
N VAL A 79 13.70 -5.81 10.96
CA VAL A 79 14.92 -5.02 11.10
C VAL A 79 14.62 -3.58 11.51
N ARG A 80 13.40 -3.10 11.22
CA ARG A 80 13.01 -1.74 11.56
C ARG A 80 11.50 -1.59 11.64
N THR A 81 11.05 -0.80 12.62
CA THR A 81 9.70 -0.23 12.67
C THR A 81 9.87 1.28 12.55
N PHE A 82 9.21 1.88 11.57
CA PHE A 82 9.25 3.31 11.32
C PHE A 82 8.13 4.00 12.09
N ASP A 83 8.40 5.20 12.58
CA ASP A 83 7.40 6.08 13.20
C ASP A 83 6.60 6.82 12.11
N GLU A 84 5.94 6.02 11.27
CA GLU A 84 5.07 6.49 10.18
C GLU A 84 3.71 5.82 10.30
N LYS A 85 2.67 6.62 10.32
CA LYS A 85 1.28 6.12 10.29
C LYS A 85 0.91 5.73 8.87
N VAL A 86 0.72 4.45 8.63
CA VAL A 86 0.46 3.90 7.29
C VAL A 86 -0.76 3.00 7.32
N LEU A 87 -1.84 3.42 6.67
CA LEU A 87 -3.02 2.59 6.45
C LEU A 87 -2.83 1.68 5.23
N SER A 88 -2.26 2.22 4.15
CA SER A 88 -1.92 1.49 2.93
C SER A 88 -0.74 2.13 2.23
N PHE A 89 -0.06 1.41 1.35
CA PHE A 89 1.08 1.93 0.61
C PHE A 89 1.29 1.23 -0.71
N THR A 90 2.11 1.85 -1.57
CA THR A 90 2.65 1.21 -2.78
C THR A 90 4.09 1.61 -2.98
N ILE A 91 4.90 0.68 -3.52
CA ILE A 91 6.32 0.87 -3.74
C ILE A 91 6.62 0.99 -5.24
N HIS A 92 7.45 1.96 -5.59
CA HIS A 92 8.07 2.07 -6.91
C HIS A 92 9.54 2.46 -6.74
N ASP A 93 10.43 1.62 -7.25
CA ASP A 93 11.87 1.75 -7.01
C ASP A 93 12.17 1.87 -5.50
N ASN A 94 12.93 2.87 -5.09
CA ASN A 94 13.25 3.12 -3.68
C ASN A 94 12.25 4.06 -2.98
N MET A 95 11.11 4.36 -3.59
CA MET A 95 10.09 5.22 -3.01
C MET A 95 8.84 4.43 -2.65
N ALA A 96 8.33 4.66 -1.44
CA ALA A 96 7.01 4.22 -1.02
C ALA A 96 6.08 5.43 -0.94
N TYR A 97 4.90 5.28 -1.51
CA TYR A 97 3.81 6.23 -1.36
C TYR A 97 2.94 5.74 -0.22
N LEU A 98 3.07 6.38 0.94
CA LEU A 98 2.39 6.01 2.17
C LEU A 98 1.11 6.81 2.29
N TYR A 99 -0.02 6.13 2.42
CA TYR A 99 -1.27 6.82 2.66
C TYR A 99 -1.81 6.51 4.05
N ASN A 100 -2.30 7.55 4.72
CA ASN A 100 -3.01 7.47 5.99
C ASN A 100 -4.38 8.15 5.89
N TYR A 101 -5.34 7.63 6.64
CA TYR A 101 -6.66 8.21 6.79
C TYR A 101 -7.10 8.11 8.26
N ASP A 102 -7.43 9.23 8.88
CA ASP A 102 -7.97 9.26 10.24
C ASP A 102 -9.50 9.24 10.17
N TYR A 103 -10.09 8.14 10.60
CA TYR A 103 -11.54 7.95 10.56
C TYR A 103 -12.33 8.88 11.47
N ARG A 104 -11.69 9.50 12.49
CA ARG A 104 -12.31 10.43 13.44
C ARG A 104 -12.36 11.84 12.90
N THR A 105 -11.24 12.31 12.33
CA THR A 105 -11.12 13.67 11.77
C THR A 105 -11.47 13.73 10.30
N GLN A 106 -11.47 12.58 9.61
CA GLN A 106 -11.60 12.45 8.16
C GLN A 106 -10.44 13.10 7.39
N ASP A 107 -9.31 13.29 8.06
CA ASP A 107 -8.10 13.79 7.42
C ASP A 107 -7.38 12.66 6.68
N SER A 108 -6.89 12.97 5.49
CA SER A 108 -6.07 12.08 4.70
C SER A 108 -4.72 12.69 4.40
N GLN A 109 -3.69 11.86 4.37
CA GLN A 109 -2.34 12.27 4.03
C GLN A 109 -1.68 11.22 3.14
N ILE A 110 -0.98 11.67 2.11
CA ILE A 110 -0.14 10.82 1.27
C ILE A 110 1.26 11.37 1.30
N LYS A 111 2.19 10.59 1.83
CA LYS A 111 3.61 10.94 1.95
C LYS A 111 4.44 10.21 0.90
N VAL A 112 5.61 10.73 0.59
CA VAL A 112 6.64 10.02 -0.17
C VAL A 112 7.78 9.67 0.77
N PHE A 113 8.02 8.39 0.94
CA PHE A 113 9.01 7.84 1.86
C PHE A 113 10.15 7.19 1.08
N ASN A 114 11.39 7.52 1.42
CA ASN A 114 12.55 6.90 0.82
C ASN A 114 12.95 5.65 1.60
N LEU A 115 12.76 4.48 1.02
CA LEU A 115 13.03 3.18 1.64
C LEU A 115 14.51 3.03 2.01
N LYS A 116 15.42 3.47 1.13
CA LYS A 116 16.87 3.37 1.36
C LYS A 116 17.33 4.30 2.49
N ALA A 117 16.82 5.54 2.50
CA ALA A 117 17.14 6.50 3.56
C ALA A 117 16.38 6.20 4.86
N GLY A 118 15.26 5.49 4.77
CA GLY A 118 14.39 5.15 5.88
C GLY A 118 13.73 6.38 6.51
N LYS A 119 13.32 7.33 5.69
CA LYS A 119 12.67 8.59 6.13
C LYS A 119 11.74 9.16 5.07
N THR A 120 10.77 9.93 5.53
CA THR A 120 9.90 10.73 4.65
C THR A 120 10.72 11.81 3.94
N GLU A 121 10.57 11.89 2.62
CA GLU A 121 11.14 12.94 1.77
C GLU A 121 10.13 14.06 1.49
N ARG A 122 8.85 13.70 1.33
CA ARG A 122 7.77 14.67 1.12
C ARG A 122 6.59 14.32 2.01
N GLU A 123 6.18 15.27 2.85
CA GLU A 123 5.03 15.12 3.73
C GLU A 123 3.70 15.12 2.97
N ASN A 124 3.65 15.80 1.81
CA ASN A 124 2.50 15.81 0.93
C ASN A 124 2.91 15.41 -0.48
N PHE A 125 2.33 14.32 -0.98
CA PHE A 125 2.54 13.87 -2.34
C PHE A 125 1.90 14.81 -3.37
N ILE A 126 0.63 15.22 -3.15
CA ILE A 126 -0.12 16.07 -4.08
C ILE A 126 0.39 17.50 -4.00
N THR A 127 0.79 18.09 -5.15
CA THR A 127 1.48 19.39 -5.21
C THR A 127 0.71 20.48 -5.94
N ASP A 128 -0.45 20.16 -6.55
CA ASP A 128 -1.24 21.06 -7.37
C ASP A 128 -2.56 21.52 -6.72
N GLY A 129 -2.75 21.16 -5.44
CA GLY A 129 -3.96 21.50 -4.71
C GLY A 129 -5.16 20.60 -4.98
N THR A 130 -4.98 19.52 -5.76
CA THR A 130 -6.02 18.50 -5.93
C THR A 130 -6.38 17.88 -4.59
N THR A 131 -7.67 17.79 -4.29
CA THR A 131 -8.18 17.18 -3.07
C THR A 131 -8.77 15.80 -3.36
N ILE A 132 -8.51 14.84 -2.47
CA ILE A 132 -9.13 13.52 -2.46
C ILE A 132 -9.89 13.44 -1.15
N ARG A 133 -11.18 13.15 -1.21
CA ARG A 133 -12.03 13.15 -0.02
C ARG A 133 -11.77 11.96 0.87
N THR A 134 -11.74 10.77 0.27
CA THR A 134 -11.53 9.52 0.99
C THR A 134 -10.68 8.59 0.14
N PRO A 135 -9.35 8.71 0.24
CA PRO A 135 -8.46 7.78 -0.45
C PRO A 135 -8.79 6.36 -0.02
N TYR A 136 -8.93 5.44 -0.98
CA TYR A 136 -9.31 4.06 -0.70
C TYR A 136 -8.26 3.05 -1.14
N SER A 137 -7.59 3.31 -2.24
CA SER A 137 -6.42 2.55 -2.66
C SER A 137 -5.39 3.43 -3.33
N ILE A 138 -4.15 2.99 -3.30
CA ILE A 138 -3.03 3.63 -3.98
C ILE A 138 -2.26 2.56 -4.78
N SER A 139 -1.95 2.87 -6.02
CA SER A 139 -1.21 1.99 -6.93
C SER A 139 -0.25 2.80 -7.77
N VAL A 140 0.90 2.24 -8.10
CA VAL A 140 1.87 2.89 -8.99
C VAL A 140 2.00 2.11 -10.28
N ASN A 141 2.02 2.82 -11.41
CA ASN A 141 2.29 2.20 -12.70
C ASN A 141 3.78 1.85 -12.79
N PRO A 142 4.16 0.57 -12.89
CA PRO A 142 5.56 0.15 -12.86
C PRO A 142 6.37 0.61 -14.08
N TYR A 143 5.69 1.07 -15.14
CA TYR A 143 6.34 1.52 -16.39
C TYR A 143 6.56 3.02 -16.47
N SER A 144 5.65 3.81 -15.86
CA SER A 144 5.70 5.28 -15.94
C SER A 144 5.99 5.97 -14.61
N GLY A 145 5.86 5.25 -13.49
CA GLY A 145 5.92 5.81 -12.15
C GLY A 145 4.69 6.66 -11.78
N ASN A 146 3.67 6.76 -12.66
CA ASN A 146 2.45 7.49 -12.34
C ASN A 146 1.69 6.81 -11.20
N VAL A 147 1.18 7.62 -10.28
CA VAL A 147 0.48 7.17 -9.08
C VAL A 147 -1.03 7.29 -9.31
N TYR A 148 -1.74 6.21 -9.05
CA TYR A 148 -3.18 6.13 -9.15
C TYR A 148 -3.79 6.01 -7.77
N ILE A 149 -4.76 6.87 -7.48
CA ILE A 149 -5.45 6.90 -6.20
C ILE A 149 -6.94 6.82 -6.47
N THR A 150 -7.64 5.97 -5.74
CA THR A 150 -9.10 5.89 -5.81
C THR A 150 -9.71 6.72 -4.68
N ASP A 151 -10.76 7.47 -5.00
CA ASP A 151 -11.55 8.24 -4.03
C ASP A 151 -12.90 7.57 -3.83
N ALA A 152 -13.15 7.04 -2.65
CA ALA A 152 -14.40 6.32 -2.32
C ALA A 152 -15.52 7.25 -1.82
N TYR A 153 -15.25 8.55 -1.66
CA TYR A 153 -16.19 9.54 -1.12
C TYR A 153 -16.79 9.13 0.24
N ASP A 154 -18.01 8.61 0.23
CA ASP A 154 -18.74 8.17 1.42
C ASP A 154 -18.97 6.66 1.48
N TYR A 155 -18.27 5.89 0.64
CA TYR A 155 -18.38 4.43 0.49
C TYR A 155 -19.73 3.93 -0.08
N LYS A 156 -20.64 4.81 -0.46
CA LYS A 156 -22.01 4.47 -0.91
C LYS A 156 -22.24 4.84 -2.37
N VAL A 157 -21.52 5.83 -2.87
CA VAL A 157 -21.63 6.28 -4.26
C VAL A 157 -20.46 5.75 -5.08
N LYS A 158 -20.56 5.86 -6.41
CA LYS A 158 -19.44 5.55 -7.29
C LYS A 158 -18.32 6.55 -7.06
N GLY A 159 -17.15 6.03 -6.78
CA GLY A 159 -15.92 6.79 -6.60
C GLY A 159 -15.19 7.08 -7.91
N ASP A 160 -14.10 7.79 -7.79
CA ASP A 160 -13.27 8.22 -8.89
C ASP A 160 -11.90 7.55 -8.86
N VAL A 161 -11.21 7.55 -10.00
CA VAL A 161 -9.78 7.20 -10.11
C VAL A 161 -9.03 8.44 -10.57
N LEU A 162 -8.04 8.85 -9.80
CA LEU A 162 -7.16 9.97 -10.10
C LEU A 162 -5.77 9.45 -10.45
N CYS A 163 -5.18 9.98 -11.52
CA CYS A 163 -3.82 9.68 -11.94
C CYS A 163 -2.94 10.91 -11.75
N PHE A 164 -1.85 10.74 -11.03
CA PHE A 164 -0.87 11.78 -10.77
C PHE A 164 0.49 11.43 -11.39
N SER A 165 1.25 12.46 -11.76
CA SER A 165 2.67 12.30 -12.07
C SER A 165 3.46 11.90 -10.81
N PRO A 166 4.71 11.38 -10.94
CA PRO A 166 5.58 11.13 -9.78
C PRO A 166 5.86 12.38 -8.95
N GLN A 167 5.67 13.57 -9.52
CA GLN A 167 5.82 14.87 -8.85
C GLN A 167 4.58 15.29 -8.08
N GLY A 168 3.46 14.54 -8.20
CA GLY A 168 2.21 14.81 -7.48
C GLY A 168 1.28 15.80 -8.17
N GLN A 169 1.41 15.96 -9.48
CA GLN A 169 0.51 16.77 -10.30
C GLN A 169 -0.55 15.90 -10.95
N LEU A 170 -1.80 16.29 -10.90
CA LEU A 170 -2.92 15.57 -11.53
C LEU A 170 -2.74 15.55 -13.04
N ILE A 171 -2.76 14.35 -13.62
CA ILE A 171 -2.72 14.12 -15.07
C ILE A 171 -4.14 14.01 -15.61
N PHE A 172 -4.96 13.16 -14.96
CA PHE A 172 -6.38 13.02 -15.30
C PHE A 172 -7.18 12.46 -14.12
N LYS A 173 -8.50 12.59 -14.23
CA LYS A 173 -9.48 12.02 -13.32
C LYS A 173 -10.52 11.26 -14.12
N LEU A 174 -10.78 10.01 -13.74
CA LEU A 174 -11.88 9.18 -14.26
C LEU A 174 -13.00 9.16 -13.23
N PRO A 175 -14.13 9.83 -13.48
CA PRO A 175 -15.22 9.89 -12.54
C PRO A 175 -16.11 8.64 -12.62
N ASN A 176 -16.79 8.34 -11.50
CA ASN A 176 -17.85 7.33 -11.42
C ASN A 176 -17.44 5.91 -11.85
N VAL A 177 -16.24 5.49 -11.51
CA VAL A 177 -15.67 4.19 -11.93
C VAL A 177 -16.40 3.03 -11.25
N GLY A 178 -16.60 3.09 -9.94
CA GLY A 178 -17.27 2.05 -9.17
C GLY A 178 -17.39 2.41 -7.69
N ILE A 179 -18.20 1.66 -6.94
CA ILE A 179 -18.26 1.80 -5.49
C ILE A 179 -17.06 1.08 -4.90
N ASN A 180 -16.28 1.78 -4.06
CA ASN A 180 -15.11 1.23 -3.36
C ASN A 180 -14.10 0.55 -4.31
N SER A 181 -13.78 1.22 -5.43
CA SER A 181 -12.76 0.74 -6.38
C SER A 181 -11.43 0.56 -5.66
N ASN A 182 -10.95 -0.69 -5.56
CA ASN A 182 -9.86 -1.04 -4.65
C ASN A 182 -8.50 -1.23 -5.34
N THR A 183 -8.49 -1.66 -6.59
CA THR A 183 -7.22 -2.05 -7.24
C THR A 183 -7.14 -1.52 -8.66
N VAL A 184 -5.97 -0.97 -9.02
CA VAL A 184 -5.62 -0.61 -10.40
C VAL A 184 -4.54 -1.57 -10.88
N LEU A 185 -4.83 -2.34 -11.93
CA LEU A 185 -3.89 -3.24 -12.57
C LEU A 185 -3.33 -2.63 -13.84
N PHE A 186 -2.02 -2.76 -14.02
CA PHE A 186 -1.31 -2.25 -15.19
C PHE A 186 -0.91 -3.42 -16.08
N ARG A 187 -1.35 -3.36 -17.33
CA ARG A 187 -0.98 -4.35 -18.34
C ARG A 187 -0.11 -3.67 -19.40
N ASN A 188 1.09 -4.19 -19.63
CA ASN A 188 1.87 -3.78 -20.78
C ASN A 188 1.17 -4.28 -22.05
N LYS A 189 0.93 -3.38 -23.02
CA LYS A 189 0.53 -3.81 -24.35
C LYS A 189 1.75 -4.48 -24.96
N ALA A 190 1.74 -5.82 -25.09
CA ALA A 190 2.73 -6.51 -25.89
C ALA A 190 2.79 -5.80 -27.24
N SER A 191 3.98 -5.47 -27.72
CA SER A 191 4.17 -5.00 -29.08
C SER A 191 3.47 -6.01 -30.00
N GLN A 192 2.42 -5.60 -30.66
CA GLN A 192 1.84 -6.42 -31.74
C GLN A 192 2.97 -6.54 -32.75
N GLY A 193 3.54 -7.75 -32.86
CA GLY A 193 4.46 -8.06 -33.95
C GLY A 193 3.75 -7.64 -35.24
N ASN A 194 4.49 -6.96 -36.08
CA ASN A 194 4.02 -6.50 -37.38
C ASN A 194 3.46 -7.74 -38.12
N PRO A 195 2.16 -7.79 -38.50
CA PRO A 195 1.61 -8.97 -39.19
C PRO A 195 2.15 -9.18 -40.59
N ASP A 196 3.07 -8.31 -41.07
CA ASP A 196 3.62 -8.29 -42.41
C ASP A 196 5.01 -8.92 -42.57
N GLU A 197 5.54 -9.63 -41.54
CA GLU A 197 6.78 -10.41 -41.68
C GLU A 197 6.47 -11.92 -41.69
N ASN A 198 5.82 -12.41 -42.79
CA ASN A 198 5.85 -13.78 -43.26
C ASN A 198 5.89 -13.81 -44.79
#